data_206381bc7f7e2e88ecffef378361f751
#
_entry.id   206381bc7f7e2e88ecffef378361f751
#
_cell.length_a   1.000
_cell.length_b   1.000
_cell.length_c   1.000
_cell.angle_alpha   90.00
_cell.angle_beta   90.00
_cell.angle_gamma   90.00
#
_symmetry.space_group_name_H-M   'P 1'
#
loop_
_entity.id
_entity.type
_entity.pdbx_description
1 polymer ?
#
loop_
_entity_poly.entity_id
_entity_poly.type
_entity_poly.pdbx_seq_one_letter_code
_entity_poly.pdbx_strand_id
1 'polypeptide(L)'
;HLLPQSSLWQGATLLGEIAWNRRLSITKNAAALDPNTTRDATAIRVVFEPQYFQVLDGVDISVPIGLGYTIDGRSGAVGAFGPEHGGDFSVGVKGDFMKVWRFSFGLTHYFGSAGPIAAGGIQTFKQIYRDRDFLSFAATRTF
;
A
#
# COMPACT_ATOMS: atom_id res chain seq x y z
N HIS A 1 -12.75 4.27 8.92
CA HIS A 1 -13.28 5.18 9.94
C HIS A 1 -13.29 6.61 9.41
N LEU A 2 -14.42 7.30 9.57
CA LEU A 2 -14.53 8.72 9.21
C LEU A 2 -14.13 9.56 10.42
N LEU A 3 -13.22 10.52 10.21
CA LEU A 3 -12.76 11.45 11.22
C LEU A 3 -13.50 12.78 11.05
N PRO A 4 -13.97 13.40 12.15
CA PRO A 4 -14.63 14.71 12.10
C PRO A 4 -13.65 15.81 11.72
N GLN A 5 -14.18 17.00 11.47
CA GLN A 5 -13.42 18.22 11.23
C GLN A 5 -12.44 18.51 12.37
N SER A 6 -11.28 19.00 12.02
CA SER A 6 -10.23 19.45 12.92
C SER A 6 -9.66 20.80 12.43
N SER A 7 -8.63 21.32 13.11
CA SER A 7 -7.90 22.49 12.64
C SER A 7 -7.06 22.22 11.37
N LEU A 8 -6.82 20.94 11.02
CA LEU A 8 -5.97 20.53 9.90
C LEU A 8 -6.73 20.06 8.67
N TRP A 9 -8.00 19.66 8.81
CA TRP A 9 -8.86 19.17 7.71
C TRP A 9 -10.34 19.39 8.03
N GLN A 10 -11.16 19.43 7.01
CA GLN A 10 -12.62 19.55 7.14
C GLN A 10 -13.33 18.20 7.28
N GLY A 11 -12.67 17.14 6.91
CA GLY A 11 -13.03 15.75 7.13
C GLY A 11 -11.85 14.87 6.78
N ALA A 12 -11.80 13.64 7.28
CA ALA A 12 -10.78 12.69 6.87
C ALA A 12 -11.29 11.25 6.93
N THR A 13 -10.68 10.40 6.11
CA THR A 13 -10.89 8.95 6.17
C THR A 13 -9.62 8.29 6.65
N LEU A 14 -9.75 7.40 7.63
CA LEU A 14 -8.67 6.52 8.09
C LEU A 14 -9.10 5.07 7.88
N LEU A 15 -8.32 4.34 7.10
CA LEU A 15 -8.46 2.90 6.90
C LEU A 15 -7.16 2.22 7.34
N GLY A 16 -7.27 1.19 8.17
CA GLY A 16 -6.15 0.40 8.62
C GLY A 16 -6.49 -1.08 8.59
N GLU A 17 -5.52 -1.89 8.19
CA GLU A 17 -5.59 -3.34 8.18
C GLU A 17 -4.32 -3.91 8.78
N ILE A 18 -4.46 -4.94 9.62
CA ILE A 18 -3.37 -5.80 10.07
C ILE A 18 -3.67 -7.20 9.58
N ALA A 19 -2.77 -7.76 8.79
CA ALA A 19 -2.86 -9.11 8.29
C ALA A 19 -1.79 -9.97 8.97
N TRP A 20 -2.22 -11.13 9.48
CA TRP A 20 -1.33 -12.13 10.03
C TRP A 20 -1.69 -13.50 9.47
N ASN A 21 -0.69 -14.26 9.11
CA ASN A 21 -0.88 -15.67 8.75
C ASN A 21 0.14 -16.55 9.43
N ARG A 22 -0.26 -17.82 9.64
CA ARG A 22 0.57 -18.84 10.26
C ARG A 22 0.43 -20.16 9.53
N ARG A 23 1.54 -20.75 9.11
CA ARG A 23 1.58 -22.12 8.59
C ARG A 23 1.51 -23.10 9.78
N LEU A 24 0.39 -23.79 9.92
CA LEU A 24 0.16 -24.72 11.04
C LEU A 24 0.97 -26.01 10.87
N SER A 25 0.86 -26.66 9.70
CA SER A 25 1.54 -27.91 9.39
C SER A 25 1.80 -28.07 7.90
N ILE A 26 2.69 -28.96 7.54
CA ILE A 26 2.94 -29.40 6.18
C ILE A 26 2.64 -30.90 6.15
N THR A 27 1.53 -31.29 5.52
CA THR A 27 1.04 -32.66 5.50
C THR A 27 1.59 -33.48 4.33
N LYS A 28 2.03 -32.81 3.25
CA LYS A 28 2.60 -33.45 2.05
C LYS A 28 3.73 -32.61 1.48
N ASN A 29 4.71 -33.26 0.88
CA ASN A 29 5.81 -32.64 0.14
C ASN A 29 6.58 -31.55 0.95
N ALA A 30 6.92 -31.82 2.20
CA ALA A 30 7.67 -30.86 3.03
C ALA A 30 8.99 -30.40 2.38
N ALA A 31 9.61 -31.25 1.57
CA ALA A 31 10.82 -30.92 0.82
C ALA A 31 10.60 -29.88 -0.32
N ALA A 32 9.37 -29.69 -0.75
CA ALA A 32 9.03 -28.67 -1.77
C ALA A 32 8.73 -27.29 -1.15
N LEU A 33 8.75 -27.18 0.18
CA LEU A 33 8.60 -25.89 0.83
C LEU A 33 9.83 -25.02 0.53
N ASP A 34 9.57 -23.77 0.10
CA ASP A 34 10.62 -22.79 -0.06
C ASP A 34 11.32 -22.54 1.29
N PRO A 35 12.64 -22.78 1.40
CA PRO A 35 13.38 -22.69 2.65
C PRO A 35 13.43 -21.26 3.22
N ASN A 36 13.19 -20.26 2.39
CA ASN A 36 13.18 -18.86 2.81
C ASN A 36 11.86 -18.43 3.46
N THR A 37 10.82 -19.29 3.46
CA THR A 37 9.56 -18.94 4.12
C THR A 37 9.63 -19.11 5.63
N THR A 38 8.99 -18.20 6.35
CA THR A 38 8.82 -18.32 7.81
C THR A 38 7.50 -19.03 8.13
N ARG A 39 7.34 -19.40 9.39
CA ARG A 39 6.09 -20.01 9.87
C ARG A 39 4.97 -19.00 9.98
N ASP A 40 5.32 -17.79 10.42
CA ASP A 40 4.44 -16.66 10.62
C ASP A 40 4.83 -15.51 9.68
N ALA A 41 3.88 -14.67 9.33
CA ALA A 41 4.12 -13.40 8.68
C ALA A 41 3.05 -12.40 9.09
N THR A 42 3.46 -11.14 9.29
CA THR A 42 2.59 -10.03 9.73
C THR A 42 2.84 -8.80 8.87
N ALA A 43 1.78 -8.21 8.37
CA ALA A 43 1.83 -6.98 7.58
C ALA A 43 0.74 -6.00 8.02
N ILE A 44 1.00 -4.73 7.79
CA ILE A 44 0.02 -3.64 7.98
C ILE A 44 -0.18 -2.88 6.68
N ARG A 45 -1.39 -2.35 6.51
CA ARG A 45 -1.70 -1.34 5.52
C ARG A 45 -2.53 -0.25 6.15
N VAL A 46 -2.14 1.01 5.91
CA VAL A 46 -2.84 2.18 6.42
C VAL A 46 -3.03 3.17 5.28
N VAL A 47 -4.23 3.74 5.19
CA VAL A 47 -4.54 4.85 4.29
C VAL A 47 -5.19 5.94 5.13
N PHE A 48 -4.64 7.14 5.06
CA PHE A 48 -5.18 8.36 5.64
C PHE A 48 -5.45 9.35 4.52
N GLU A 49 -6.69 9.84 4.42
CA GLU A 49 -7.11 10.76 3.35
C GLU A 49 -7.86 11.95 3.95
N PRO A 50 -7.15 13.04 4.32
CA PRO A 50 -7.77 14.31 4.70
C PRO A 50 -8.45 14.97 3.51
N GLN A 51 -9.54 15.69 3.79
CA GLN A 51 -10.42 16.33 2.82
C GLN A 51 -10.58 17.80 3.13
N TYR A 52 -10.57 18.61 2.07
CA TYR A 52 -10.69 20.05 2.08
C TYR A 52 -11.75 20.45 1.06
N PHE A 53 -12.88 20.97 1.55
CA PHE A 53 -14.00 21.34 0.70
C PHE A 53 -13.92 22.81 0.32
N GLN A 54 -14.28 23.10 -0.94
CA GLN A 54 -14.36 24.45 -1.47
C GLN A 54 -13.10 25.28 -1.22
N VAL A 55 -11.93 24.70 -1.46
CA VAL A 55 -10.64 25.42 -1.39
C VAL A 55 -10.58 26.57 -2.39
N LEU A 56 -11.32 26.44 -3.50
CA LEU A 56 -11.72 27.46 -4.47
C LEU A 56 -13.18 27.19 -4.86
N ASP A 57 -13.82 28.15 -5.53
CA ASP A 57 -15.21 28.01 -5.97
C ASP A 57 -15.38 26.73 -6.83
N GLY A 58 -16.16 25.78 -6.31
CA GLY A 58 -16.45 24.51 -6.97
C GLY A 58 -15.30 23.48 -6.95
N VAL A 59 -14.22 23.70 -6.16
CA VAL A 59 -13.07 22.79 -6.07
C VAL A 59 -12.98 22.17 -4.67
N ASP A 60 -13.10 20.84 -4.62
CA ASP A 60 -12.80 20.05 -3.44
C ASP A 60 -11.45 19.32 -3.64
N ILE A 61 -10.66 19.19 -2.58
CA ILE A 61 -9.36 18.53 -2.61
C ILE A 61 -9.32 17.42 -1.55
N SER A 62 -8.71 16.29 -1.87
CA SER A 62 -8.26 15.31 -0.88
C SER A 62 -6.81 14.90 -1.09
N VAL A 63 -6.15 14.47 0.01
CA VAL A 63 -4.73 14.13 0.00
C VAL A 63 -4.56 12.70 0.52
N PRO A 64 -4.71 11.66 -0.32
CA PRO A 64 -4.48 10.29 0.12
C PRO A 64 -3.01 10.05 0.46
N ILE A 65 -2.76 9.48 1.63
CA ILE A 65 -1.46 9.04 2.12
C ILE A 65 -1.58 7.57 2.47
N GLY A 66 -0.77 6.71 1.85
CA GLY A 66 -0.80 5.27 2.02
C GLY A 66 0.54 4.73 2.50
N LEU A 67 0.50 3.73 3.37
CA LEU A 67 1.65 2.96 3.81
C LEU A 67 1.28 1.47 3.83
N GLY A 68 2.04 0.66 3.12
CA GLY A 68 2.04 -0.79 3.23
C GLY A 68 3.39 -1.25 3.79
N TYR A 69 3.41 -2.11 4.80
CA TYR A 69 4.64 -2.56 5.42
C TYR A 69 4.51 -4.00 5.96
N THR A 70 5.44 -4.87 5.56
CA THR A 70 5.58 -6.20 6.16
C THR A 70 6.48 -6.08 7.39
N ILE A 71 5.87 -6.21 8.56
CA ILE A 71 6.54 -6.02 9.85
C ILE A 71 7.55 -7.13 10.10
N ASP A 72 7.13 -8.38 9.84
CA ASP A 72 7.94 -9.56 10.09
C ASP A 72 7.43 -10.74 9.27
N GLY A 73 8.36 -11.61 8.91
CA GLY A 73 8.07 -12.89 8.30
C GLY A 73 7.90 -12.87 6.78
N ARG A 74 8.04 -14.06 6.21
CA ARG A 74 8.00 -14.33 4.77
C ARG A 74 6.95 -15.40 4.50
N SER A 75 5.77 -14.94 4.06
CA SER A 75 4.64 -15.82 3.87
C SER A 75 4.84 -16.77 2.69
N GLY A 76 4.82 -18.07 2.94
CA GLY A 76 4.72 -19.08 1.89
C GLY A 76 3.29 -19.50 1.55
N ALA A 77 2.30 -18.94 2.26
CA ALA A 77 0.89 -19.29 2.09
C ALA A 77 0.07 -18.19 1.37
N VAL A 78 0.49 -16.93 1.53
CA VAL A 78 -0.22 -15.77 0.99
C VAL A 78 0.75 -14.94 0.14
N GLY A 79 0.60 -14.99 -1.17
CA GLY A 79 1.48 -14.29 -2.13
C GLY A 79 1.38 -12.77 -2.13
N ALA A 80 0.36 -12.21 -1.46
CA ALA A 80 0.15 -10.76 -1.37
C ALA A 80 0.91 -10.08 -0.22
N PHE A 81 1.61 -10.86 0.61
CA PHE A 81 2.53 -10.28 1.58
C PHE A 81 3.74 -9.70 0.86
N GLY A 82 4.10 -8.47 1.19
CA GLY A 82 5.26 -7.78 0.64
C GLY A 82 6.60 -8.37 1.13
N PRO A 83 7.70 -7.75 0.71
CA PRO A 83 9.01 -8.14 1.20
C PRO A 83 9.13 -7.90 2.71
N GLU A 84 9.79 -8.81 3.41
CA GLU A 84 10.06 -8.66 4.85
C GLU A 84 10.84 -7.37 5.13
N HIS A 85 10.39 -6.58 6.12
CA HIS A 85 10.93 -5.25 6.45
C HIS A 85 10.93 -4.28 5.27
N GLY A 86 9.97 -4.44 4.36
CA GLY A 86 9.79 -3.59 3.19
C GLY A 86 8.32 -3.31 2.91
N GLY A 87 8.09 -2.45 1.92
CA GLY A 87 6.74 -2.07 1.56
C GLY A 87 6.69 -0.95 0.55
N ASP A 88 5.60 -0.19 0.61
CA ASP A 88 5.34 0.98 -0.22
C ASP A 88 4.81 2.14 0.61
N PHE A 89 5.19 3.34 0.22
CA PHE A 89 4.63 4.60 0.69
C PHE A 89 4.07 5.34 -0.51
N SER A 90 2.86 5.87 -0.36
CA SER A 90 2.25 6.68 -1.40
C SER A 90 1.69 7.98 -0.84
N VAL A 91 1.77 9.03 -1.62
CA VAL A 91 1.11 10.31 -1.35
C VAL A 91 0.55 10.86 -2.64
N GLY A 92 -0.61 11.48 -2.56
CA GLY A 92 -1.25 12.06 -3.74
C GLY A 92 -2.09 13.26 -3.42
N VAL A 93 -2.59 13.88 -4.48
CA VAL A 93 -3.60 14.94 -4.42
C VAL A 93 -4.69 14.58 -5.42
N LYS A 94 -5.94 14.61 -4.98
CA LYS A 94 -7.12 14.50 -5.83
C LYS A 94 -7.87 15.81 -5.78
N GLY A 95 -8.34 16.28 -6.92
CA GLY A 95 -9.18 17.47 -7.04
C GLY A 95 -10.47 17.14 -7.79
N ASP A 96 -11.61 17.49 -7.22
CA ASP A 96 -12.92 17.45 -7.86
C ASP A 96 -13.34 18.89 -8.22
N PHE A 97 -13.52 19.17 -9.50
CA PHE A 97 -13.99 20.47 -9.97
C PHE A 97 -15.45 20.37 -10.47
N MET A 98 -16.32 21.11 -9.81
CA MET A 98 -17.77 21.20 -10.08
C MET A 98 -18.47 19.83 -10.12
N LYS A 99 -17.90 18.80 -9.46
CA LYS A 99 -18.39 17.40 -9.50
C LYS A 99 -18.42 16.77 -10.90
N VAL A 100 -17.85 17.45 -11.91
CA VAL A 100 -17.77 17.02 -13.31
C VAL A 100 -16.39 16.51 -13.66
N TRP A 101 -15.35 17.22 -13.22
CA TRP A 101 -13.97 16.86 -13.48
C TRP A 101 -13.29 16.36 -12.22
N ARG A 102 -12.59 15.25 -12.35
CA ARG A 102 -11.70 14.72 -11.31
C ARG A 102 -10.29 14.63 -11.86
N PHE A 103 -9.36 15.19 -11.12
CA PHE A 103 -7.92 15.09 -11.35
C PHE A 103 -7.27 14.35 -10.20
N SER A 104 -6.28 13.54 -10.49
CA SER A 104 -5.45 12.93 -9.46
C SER A 104 -4.00 12.94 -9.88
N PHE A 105 -3.14 13.25 -8.94
CA PHE A 105 -1.69 13.15 -9.05
C PHE A 105 -1.18 12.34 -7.85
N GLY A 106 -0.23 11.44 -8.08
CA GLY A 106 0.30 10.58 -7.02
C GLY A 106 1.77 10.24 -7.23
N LEU A 107 2.46 10.06 -6.12
CA LEU A 107 3.81 9.51 -6.02
C LEU A 107 3.74 8.21 -5.24
N THR A 108 4.41 7.18 -5.72
CA THR A 108 4.62 5.93 -4.98
C THR A 108 6.10 5.64 -4.89
N HIS A 109 6.57 5.38 -3.67
CA HIS A 109 7.93 4.99 -3.33
C HIS A 109 7.95 3.60 -2.72
N TYR A 110 8.83 2.72 -3.23
CA TYR A 110 9.03 1.39 -2.70
C TYR A 110 10.29 1.32 -1.86
N PHE A 111 10.21 0.75 -0.68
CA PHE A 111 11.33 0.64 0.25
C PHE A 111 11.54 -0.79 0.75
N GLY A 112 12.73 -1.10 1.24
CA GLY A 112 13.16 -2.42 1.69
C GLY A 112 14.43 -2.88 0.98
N SER A 113 14.87 -4.08 1.27
CA SER A 113 16.06 -4.69 0.65
C SER A 113 15.78 -5.03 -0.80
N ALA A 114 16.51 -4.42 -1.74
CA ALA A 114 16.37 -4.67 -3.18
C ALA A 114 16.83 -6.07 -3.58
N GLY A 115 16.16 -6.66 -4.55
CA GLY A 115 16.60 -7.92 -5.15
C GLY A 115 15.57 -8.56 -6.07
N PRO A 116 15.93 -9.62 -6.79
CA PRO A 116 15.03 -10.33 -7.68
C PRO A 116 13.93 -11.07 -6.88
N ILE A 117 12.83 -11.41 -7.55
CA ILE A 117 11.73 -12.19 -6.94
C ILE A 117 12.22 -13.57 -6.48
N ALA A 118 13.13 -14.18 -7.25
CA ALA A 118 13.72 -15.48 -6.93
C ALA A 118 15.20 -15.53 -7.38
N ALA A 119 15.97 -16.36 -6.70
CA ALA A 119 17.34 -16.69 -7.05
C ALA A 119 17.55 -18.21 -6.87
N GLY A 120 18.05 -18.89 -7.92
CA GLY A 120 18.24 -20.35 -7.88
C GLY A 120 16.93 -21.14 -7.66
N GLY A 121 15.77 -20.62 -8.10
CA GLY A 121 14.48 -21.26 -7.91
C GLY A 121 13.83 -21.05 -6.53
N ILE A 122 14.47 -20.27 -5.66
CA ILE A 122 14.02 -19.97 -4.28
C ILE A 122 13.59 -18.52 -4.22
N GLN A 123 12.45 -18.22 -3.60
CA GLN A 123 11.97 -16.85 -3.41
C GLN A 123 12.91 -16.06 -2.50
N THR A 124 13.21 -14.83 -2.86
CA THR A 124 14.11 -13.99 -2.07
C THR A 124 13.39 -13.15 -1.02
N PHE A 125 12.08 -12.92 -1.19
CA PHE A 125 11.26 -12.00 -0.39
C PHE A 125 11.85 -10.59 -0.29
N LYS A 126 12.54 -10.17 -1.35
CA LYS A 126 13.11 -8.82 -1.48
C LYS A 126 12.17 -7.89 -2.25
N GLN A 127 12.41 -6.58 -2.10
CA GLN A 127 11.67 -5.56 -2.82
C GLN A 127 12.10 -5.49 -4.28
N ILE A 128 11.26 -6.04 -5.16
CA ILE A 128 11.53 -6.08 -6.60
C ILE A 128 11.31 -4.74 -7.30
N TYR A 129 10.60 -3.80 -6.63
CA TYR A 129 10.27 -2.47 -7.15
C TYR A 129 11.11 -1.36 -6.51
N ARG A 130 12.19 -1.68 -5.78
CA ARG A 130 12.98 -0.72 -5.00
C ARG A 130 13.53 0.46 -5.84
N ASP A 131 13.74 0.24 -7.13
CA ASP A 131 14.23 1.20 -8.11
C ASP A 131 13.14 1.72 -9.06
N ARG A 132 11.86 1.47 -8.76
CA ARG A 132 10.73 1.74 -9.64
C ARG A 132 9.71 2.67 -9.00
N ASP A 133 10.17 3.70 -8.34
CA ASP A 133 9.29 4.78 -7.92
C ASP A 133 8.61 5.41 -9.12
N PHE A 134 7.34 5.76 -8.99
CA PHE A 134 6.63 6.33 -10.11
C PHE A 134 5.71 7.47 -9.71
N LEU A 135 5.49 8.35 -10.68
CA LEU A 135 4.47 9.38 -10.65
C LEU A 135 3.27 8.93 -11.49
N SER A 136 2.09 9.20 -11.02
CA SER A 136 0.84 8.94 -11.73
C SER A 136 0.02 10.21 -11.88
N PHE A 137 -0.64 10.36 -13.03
CA PHE A 137 -1.62 11.41 -13.28
C PHE A 137 -2.84 10.80 -13.96
N ALA A 138 -4.02 11.20 -13.52
CA ALA A 138 -5.27 10.87 -14.20
C ALA A 138 -6.21 12.06 -14.23
N ALA A 139 -6.99 12.18 -15.31
CA ALA A 139 -8.07 13.14 -15.45
C ALA A 139 -9.32 12.39 -15.92
N THR A 140 -10.42 12.59 -15.23
CA THR A 140 -11.71 11.95 -15.53
C THR A 140 -12.79 13.01 -15.62
N ARG A 141 -13.68 12.87 -16.62
CA ARG A 141 -14.88 13.71 -16.77
C ARG A 141 -16.12 12.83 -16.70
N THR A 142 -17.08 13.27 -15.91
CA THR A 142 -18.44 12.68 -15.87
C THR A 142 -19.34 13.46 -16.80
N PHE A 143 -20.12 12.75 -17.63
CA PHE A 143 -21.07 13.33 -18.60
C PHE A 143 -22.49 13.17 -18.08
#